data_b5e9b57559ca3bd2663a26bd57cd6f52
#
_entry.id   b5e9b57559ca3bd2663a26bd57cd6f52
#
_cell.length_a   1.000
_cell.length_b   1.000
_cell.length_c   1.000
_cell.angle_alpha   90.00
_cell.angle_beta   90.00
_cell.angle_gamma   90.00
#
_symmetry.space_group_name_H-M   'P 1'
#
loop_
_entity.id
_entity.type
_entity.pdbx_description
1 polymer ?
#
loop_
_entity_poly.entity_id
_entity_poly.type
_entity_poly.pdbx_seq_one_letter_code
_entity_poly.pdbx_strand_id
1 'polypeptide(L)'
;SDTKMDFNIASSLQMGYKWSTVLLGHVSGNIKPHDMNQDGFLDEPKMLQFNVANRWLYMADNGVQVRFGVRAIQDTRHGGQMLHIDGKQVMYDKDDYTADPLSPEAKIQPWGSDIMNRSLNGYVKVGVPLNEENTQNIALIADYSYQDMDSYFGATQYLAGQHSAFANLLYQNVINDSH
;
A
#
# COMPACT_ATOMS: atom_id res chain seq x y z
N SER A 1 2.48 -12.38 23.84
CA SER A 1 2.77 -10.96 24.06
C SER A 1 2.91 -10.32 22.70
N ASP A 2 1.85 -9.62 22.32
CA ASP A 2 1.75 -8.97 21.00
C ASP A 2 2.80 -7.87 20.90
N THR A 3 3.71 -8.04 19.94
CA THR A 3 4.73 -7.03 19.61
C THR A 3 4.32 -6.23 18.38
N LYS A 4 3.05 -6.35 17.99
CA LYS A 4 2.47 -5.57 16.91
C LYS A 4 2.22 -4.15 17.37
N MET A 5 2.71 -3.19 16.61
CA MET A 5 2.51 -1.76 16.83
C MET A 5 1.77 -1.17 15.64
N ASP A 6 0.74 -0.38 15.92
CA ASP A 6 -0.01 0.36 14.93
C ASP A 6 -0.07 1.84 15.32
N PHE A 7 0.31 2.69 14.39
CA PHE A 7 0.23 4.13 14.53
C PHE A 7 -0.57 4.73 13.39
N ASN A 8 -1.55 5.57 13.73
CA ASN A 8 -2.42 6.23 12.77
C ASN A 8 -2.40 7.74 12.96
N ILE A 9 -2.36 8.48 11.88
CA ILE A 9 -2.54 9.92 11.84
C ILE A 9 -3.61 10.28 10.83
N ALA A 10 -4.50 11.17 11.21
CA ALA A 10 -5.50 11.76 10.32
C ALA A 10 -5.55 13.26 10.56
N SER A 11 -5.45 14.04 9.53
CA SER A 11 -5.52 15.50 9.57
C SER A 11 -6.40 16.00 8.42
N SER A 12 -7.27 16.94 8.71
CA SER A 12 -8.07 17.63 7.72
C SER A 12 -7.89 19.13 7.84
N LEU A 13 -7.81 19.80 6.70
CA LEU A 13 -7.66 21.24 6.62
C LEU A 13 -8.61 21.79 5.56
N GLN A 14 -9.36 22.81 5.93
CA GLN A 14 -10.16 23.59 5.01
C GLN A 14 -9.45 24.93 4.76
N MET A 15 -9.24 25.26 3.48
CA MET A 15 -8.58 26.47 3.04
C MET A 15 -9.59 27.36 2.28
N GLY A 16 -10.17 28.29 3.00
CA GLY A 16 -11.26 29.12 2.51
C GLY A 16 -12.53 28.29 2.23
N TYR A 17 -13.35 28.74 1.28
CA TYR A 17 -14.64 28.11 0.94
C TYR A 17 -14.54 27.03 -0.13
N LYS A 18 -13.43 26.99 -0.88
CA LYS A 18 -13.33 26.21 -2.12
C LYS A 18 -12.43 25.00 -1.99
N TRP A 19 -11.49 24.99 -1.05
CA TRP A 19 -10.48 23.95 -0.95
C TRP A 19 -10.53 23.24 0.39
N SER A 20 -10.43 21.94 0.34
CA SER A 20 -10.15 21.14 1.53
C SER A 20 -9.19 20.00 1.20
N THR A 21 -8.45 19.59 2.21
CA THR A 21 -7.52 18.46 2.09
C THR A 21 -7.61 17.56 3.31
N VAL A 22 -7.34 16.27 3.08
CA VAL A 22 -7.22 15.26 4.13
C VAL A 22 -5.92 14.50 3.92
N LEU A 23 -5.12 14.45 4.98
CA LEU A 23 -3.92 13.62 5.06
C LEU A 23 -4.19 12.46 5.99
N LEU A 24 -3.91 11.25 5.52
CA LEU A 24 -4.00 10.01 6.28
C LEU A 24 -2.64 9.33 6.26
N GLY A 25 -2.18 8.88 7.41
CA GLY A 25 -0.98 8.08 7.55
C GLY A 25 -1.22 6.88 8.45
N HIS A 26 -0.65 5.75 8.10
CA HIS A 26 -0.69 4.53 8.89
C HIS A 26 0.66 3.85 8.83
N VAL A 27 1.17 3.47 9.99
CA VAL A 27 2.36 2.64 10.15
C VAL A 27 1.98 1.47 11.02
N SER A 28 2.27 0.27 10.55
CA SER A 28 2.04 -0.96 11.28
C SER A 28 3.29 -1.83 11.22
N GLY A 29 3.65 -2.46 12.33
CA GLY A 29 4.82 -3.31 12.39
C GLY A 29 4.73 -4.42 13.41
N ASN A 30 5.28 -5.58 13.04
CA ASN A 30 5.64 -6.68 13.93
C ASN A 30 7.12 -6.97 13.70
N ILE A 31 7.97 -6.44 14.57
CA ILE A 31 9.44 -6.47 14.37
C ILE A 31 10.15 -7.54 15.18
N LYS A 32 9.47 -8.14 16.17
CA LYS A 32 10.08 -9.21 16.98
C LYS A 32 9.79 -10.58 16.38
N PRO A 33 10.80 -11.43 16.28
CA PRO A 33 10.58 -12.81 15.89
C PRO A 33 9.86 -13.56 17.01
N HIS A 34 8.86 -14.37 16.65
CA HIS A 34 8.14 -15.27 17.54
C HIS A 34 8.14 -16.68 17.00
N ASP A 35 8.50 -17.63 17.85
CA ASP A 35 8.40 -19.05 17.67
C ASP A 35 7.94 -19.63 19.01
N MET A 36 6.62 -19.66 19.24
CA MET A 36 6.04 -20.08 20.52
C MET A 36 5.99 -21.59 20.66
N ASN A 37 5.88 -22.30 19.55
CA ASN A 37 5.82 -23.77 19.53
C ASN A 37 7.22 -24.42 19.44
N GLN A 38 8.28 -23.62 19.27
CA GLN A 38 9.67 -24.03 19.19
C GLN A 38 9.95 -25.02 18.05
N ASP A 39 9.25 -24.88 16.93
CA ASP A 39 9.48 -25.72 15.75
C ASP A 39 10.58 -25.18 14.81
N GLY A 40 11.16 -24.03 15.15
CA GLY A 40 12.21 -23.39 14.38
C GLY A 40 11.68 -22.57 13.19
N PHE A 41 10.39 -22.24 13.17
CA PHE A 41 9.79 -21.33 12.20
C PHE A 41 9.16 -20.12 12.89
N LEU A 42 9.12 -19.01 12.19
CA LEU A 42 8.38 -17.84 12.66
C LEU A 42 6.88 -18.13 12.60
N ASP A 43 6.18 -18.05 13.72
CA ASP A 43 4.71 -18.18 13.80
C ASP A 43 4.01 -17.08 13.00
N GLU A 44 4.58 -15.86 13.03
CA GLU A 44 4.14 -14.72 12.24
C GLU A 44 5.34 -14.07 11.57
N PRO A 45 5.23 -13.66 10.30
CA PRO A 45 6.30 -12.96 9.63
C PRO A 45 6.56 -11.62 10.33
N LYS A 46 7.81 -11.23 10.43
CA LYS A 46 8.16 -9.84 10.74
C LYS A 46 7.63 -8.96 9.62
N MET A 47 6.96 -7.88 9.96
CA MET A 47 6.39 -6.98 8.96
C MET A 47 6.59 -5.53 9.35
N LEU A 48 6.71 -4.70 8.34
CA LEU A 48 6.68 -3.25 8.46
C LEU A 48 5.92 -2.66 7.27
N GLN A 49 4.85 -1.95 7.57
CA GLN A 49 3.98 -1.35 6.56
C GLN A 49 3.86 0.15 6.78
N PHE A 50 4.00 0.90 5.70
CA PHE A 50 3.71 2.33 5.64
C PHE A 50 2.60 2.56 4.62
N ASN A 51 1.64 3.40 4.97
CA ASN A 51 0.56 3.79 4.10
C ASN A 51 0.28 5.27 4.31
N VAL A 52 0.40 6.05 3.25
CA VAL A 52 0.15 7.49 3.25
C VAL A 52 -0.83 7.81 2.12
N ALA A 53 -1.85 8.61 2.44
CA ALA A 53 -2.79 9.12 1.44
C ALA A 53 -3.05 10.60 1.67
N ASN A 54 -3.06 11.37 0.60
CA ASN A 54 -3.47 12.76 0.61
C ASN A 54 -4.58 12.97 -0.42
N ARG A 55 -5.68 13.58 0.00
CA ARG A 55 -6.85 13.85 -0.84
C ARG A 55 -7.17 15.32 -0.80
N TRP A 56 -7.58 15.85 -1.94
CA TRP A 56 -7.98 17.22 -2.14
C TRP A 56 -9.38 17.28 -2.73
N LEU A 57 -10.13 18.27 -2.28
CA LEU A 57 -11.42 18.64 -2.83
C LEU A 57 -11.38 20.14 -3.18
N TYR A 58 -11.79 20.44 -4.38
CA TYR A 58 -12.06 21.77 -4.85
C TYR A 58 -13.54 21.90 -5.24
N MET A 59 -14.18 22.98 -4.81
CA MET A 59 -15.57 23.32 -5.16
C MET A 59 -15.61 24.74 -5.71
N ALA A 60 -16.04 24.88 -6.96
CA ALA A 60 -16.22 26.17 -7.60
C ALA A 60 -17.64 26.70 -7.37
N ASP A 61 -17.81 28.02 -7.51
CA ASP A 61 -19.11 28.69 -7.31
C ASP A 61 -20.16 28.27 -8.35
N ASN A 62 -19.72 27.84 -9.53
CA ASN A 62 -20.58 27.31 -10.59
C ASN A 62 -20.94 25.83 -10.45
N GLY A 63 -20.68 25.24 -9.29
CA GLY A 63 -20.98 23.84 -8.99
C GLY A 63 -19.96 22.81 -9.49
N VAL A 64 -18.91 23.23 -10.22
CA VAL A 64 -17.82 22.32 -10.62
C VAL A 64 -17.10 21.82 -9.38
N GLN A 65 -16.93 20.48 -9.30
CA GLN A 65 -16.20 19.83 -8.24
C GLN A 65 -15.01 19.05 -8.81
N VAL A 66 -13.86 19.23 -8.19
CA VAL A 66 -12.65 18.46 -8.52
C VAL A 66 -12.17 17.75 -7.27
N ARG A 67 -12.01 16.43 -7.35
CA ARG A 67 -11.40 15.60 -6.30
C ARG A 67 -10.20 14.91 -6.88
N PHE A 68 -9.06 15.04 -6.23
CA PHE A 68 -7.88 14.30 -6.61
C PHE A 68 -7.11 13.85 -5.39
N GLY A 69 -6.31 12.85 -5.56
CA GLY A 69 -5.50 12.34 -4.46
C GLY A 69 -4.43 11.39 -4.92
N VAL A 70 -3.49 11.18 -4.01
CA VAL A 70 -2.41 10.21 -4.15
C VAL A 70 -2.37 9.32 -2.92
N ARG A 71 -1.97 8.08 -3.12
CA ARG A 71 -1.74 7.10 -2.08
C ARG A 71 -0.47 6.33 -2.38
N ALA A 72 0.39 6.21 -1.38
CA ALA A 72 1.58 5.38 -1.44
C ALA A 72 1.55 4.34 -0.33
N ILE A 73 1.95 3.11 -0.66
CA ILE A 73 2.06 2.00 0.30
C ILE A 73 3.42 1.35 0.08
N GLN A 74 4.07 1.03 1.18
CA GLN A 74 5.19 0.10 1.22
C GLN A 74 4.91 -0.95 2.28
N ASP A 75 5.01 -2.22 1.91
CA ASP A 75 4.83 -3.37 2.79
C ASP A 75 6.05 -4.28 2.66
N THR A 76 6.75 -4.49 3.76
CA THR A 76 7.90 -5.39 3.83
C THR A 76 7.59 -6.51 4.80
N ARG A 77 7.82 -7.75 4.37
CA ARG A 77 7.58 -8.95 5.17
C ARG A 77 8.79 -9.87 5.10
N HIS A 78 9.16 -10.40 6.25
CA HIS A 78 10.25 -11.35 6.41
C HIS A 78 9.75 -12.54 7.22
N GLY A 79 9.83 -13.74 6.64
CA GLY A 79 9.34 -14.97 7.25
C GLY A 79 10.28 -16.15 6.99
N GLY A 80 10.05 -17.26 7.68
CA GLY A 80 10.77 -18.51 7.48
C GLY A 80 11.38 -19.08 8.75
N GLN A 81 12.48 -19.80 8.60
CA GLN A 81 13.14 -20.52 9.70
C GLN A 81 13.87 -19.57 10.65
N MET A 82 13.87 -19.98 11.91
CA MET A 82 14.57 -19.32 13.01
C MET A 82 15.41 -20.38 13.74
N LEU A 83 16.68 -20.50 13.37
CA LEU A 83 17.57 -21.49 13.95
C LEU A 83 18.35 -20.91 15.12
N HIS A 84 18.68 -21.76 16.10
CA HIS A 84 19.58 -21.42 17.17
C HIS A 84 20.87 -22.27 17.03
N ILE A 85 21.95 -21.60 16.65
CA ILE A 85 23.27 -22.23 16.43
C ILE A 85 24.27 -21.59 17.39
N ASP A 86 24.94 -22.39 18.19
CA ASP A 86 25.92 -21.95 19.19
C ASP A 86 25.40 -20.82 20.11
N GLY A 87 24.13 -20.93 20.51
CA GLY A 87 23.48 -19.95 21.38
C GLY A 87 23.13 -18.62 20.71
N LYS A 88 23.31 -18.52 19.38
CA LYS A 88 22.92 -17.35 18.57
C LYS A 88 21.69 -17.70 17.75
N GLN A 89 20.77 -16.75 17.65
CA GLN A 89 19.65 -16.82 16.75
C GLN A 89 20.11 -16.50 15.33
N VAL A 90 19.87 -17.40 14.39
CA VAL A 90 20.18 -17.25 12.97
C VAL A 90 18.87 -17.29 12.20
N MET A 91 18.63 -16.25 11.40
CA MET A 91 17.45 -16.13 10.56
C MET A 91 17.87 -16.07 9.08
N TYR A 92 16.91 -16.30 8.21
CA TYR A 92 17.08 -16.12 6.78
C TYR A 92 17.56 -14.70 6.46
N ASP A 93 18.62 -14.64 5.62
CA ASP A 93 19.07 -13.42 4.98
C ASP A 93 19.24 -13.68 3.48
N LYS A 94 18.58 -12.89 2.65
CA LYS A 94 18.62 -13.04 1.19
C LYS A 94 20.04 -12.89 0.62
N ASP A 95 20.84 -12.02 1.24
CA ASP A 95 22.20 -11.72 0.78
C ASP A 95 23.14 -12.90 1.06
N ASP A 96 22.92 -13.63 2.14
CA ASP A 96 23.64 -14.87 2.42
C ASP A 96 23.30 -15.99 1.42
N TYR A 97 22.05 -16.04 0.94
CA TYR A 97 21.61 -17.02 -0.07
C TYR A 97 22.19 -16.78 -1.46
N THR A 98 22.64 -15.57 -1.74
CA THR A 98 23.32 -15.24 -3.00
C THR A 98 24.81 -15.56 -3.00
N ALA A 99 25.36 -15.92 -1.81
CA ALA A 99 26.74 -16.41 -1.69
C ALA A 99 26.91 -17.79 -2.36
N ASP A 100 28.15 -18.20 -2.57
CA ASP A 100 28.49 -19.48 -3.22
C ASP A 100 27.77 -20.66 -2.55
N PRO A 101 26.83 -21.34 -3.25
CA PRO A 101 26.07 -22.45 -2.67
C PRO A 101 26.96 -23.65 -2.30
N LEU A 102 28.23 -23.66 -2.69
CA LEU A 102 29.20 -24.68 -2.32
C LEU A 102 29.99 -24.34 -1.05
N SER A 103 29.81 -23.14 -0.51
CA SER A 103 30.48 -22.75 0.74
C SER A 103 29.96 -23.59 1.92
N PRO A 104 30.81 -23.92 2.92
CA PRO A 104 30.37 -24.62 4.11
C PRO A 104 29.28 -23.89 4.87
N GLU A 105 29.27 -22.56 4.80
CA GLU A 105 28.28 -21.67 5.45
C GLU A 105 26.90 -21.76 4.79
N ALA A 106 26.84 -21.99 3.48
CA ALA A 106 25.58 -22.17 2.76
C ALA A 106 24.75 -23.37 3.25
N LYS A 107 25.39 -24.35 3.88
CA LYS A 107 24.73 -25.56 4.41
C LYS A 107 23.98 -25.31 5.71
N ILE A 108 24.19 -24.17 6.37
CA ILE A 108 23.62 -23.83 7.67
C ILE A 108 22.61 -22.68 7.54
N GLN A 109 22.36 -22.21 6.33
CA GLN A 109 21.43 -21.09 6.10
C GLN A 109 19.98 -21.54 6.31
N PRO A 110 19.23 -20.85 7.16
CA PRO A 110 17.81 -21.11 7.34
C PRO A 110 17.04 -20.68 6.09
N TRP A 111 16.05 -21.48 5.70
CA TRP A 111 15.15 -21.11 4.61
C TRP A 111 14.18 -20.01 5.04
N GLY A 112 13.88 -19.10 4.16
CA GLY A 112 12.90 -18.04 4.41
C GLY A 112 12.49 -17.27 3.18
N SER A 113 11.72 -16.22 3.43
CA SER A 113 11.22 -15.33 2.40
C SER A 113 11.37 -13.87 2.83
N ASP A 114 11.68 -13.05 1.87
CA ASP A 114 11.73 -11.59 1.99
C ASP A 114 10.84 -10.99 0.89
N ILE A 115 9.81 -10.25 1.29
CA ILE A 115 8.81 -9.73 0.35
C ILE A 115 8.73 -8.23 0.55
N MET A 116 8.97 -7.47 -0.51
CA MET A 116 8.77 -6.03 -0.56
C MET A 116 7.75 -5.68 -1.63
N ASN A 117 6.64 -5.11 -1.21
CA ASN A 117 5.63 -4.57 -2.11
C ASN A 117 5.59 -3.04 -1.98
N ARG A 118 5.59 -2.36 -3.10
CA ARG A 118 5.40 -0.91 -3.19
C ARG A 118 4.27 -0.60 -4.13
N SER A 119 3.42 0.34 -3.77
CA SER A 119 2.38 0.81 -4.67
C SER A 119 2.21 2.32 -4.58
N LEU A 120 1.94 2.92 -5.73
CA LEU A 120 1.58 4.31 -5.89
C LEU A 120 0.28 4.38 -6.69
N ASN A 121 -0.72 5.05 -6.15
CA ASN A 121 -1.99 5.28 -6.81
C ASN A 121 -2.31 6.77 -6.83
N GLY A 122 -2.78 7.27 -7.97
CA GLY A 122 -3.25 8.63 -8.14
C GLY A 122 -4.58 8.63 -8.87
N TYR A 123 -5.51 9.48 -8.44
CA TYR A 123 -6.80 9.63 -9.10
C TYR A 123 -7.23 11.07 -9.22
N VAL A 124 -8.08 11.32 -10.20
CA VAL A 124 -8.81 12.58 -10.36
C VAL A 124 -10.27 12.29 -10.70
N LYS A 125 -11.18 13.06 -10.10
CA LYS A 125 -12.61 13.06 -10.40
C LYS A 125 -13.04 14.49 -10.62
N VAL A 126 -13.64 14.77 -11.76
CA VAL A 126 -14.15 16.08 -12.11
C VAL A 126 -15.64 15.94 -12.39
N GLY A 127 -16.46 16.68 -11.67
CA GLY A 127 -17.91 16.77 -11.91
C GLY A 127 -18.26 18.19 -12.37
N VAL A 128 -18.99 18.29 -13.47
CA VAL A 128 -19.41 19.54 -14.07
C VAL A 128 -20.92 19.53 -14.24
N PRO A 129 -21.68 20.41 -13.56
CA PRO A 129 -23.08 20.63 -13.86
C PRO A 129 -23.20 21.33 -15.22
N LEU A 130 -24.13 20.88 -16.06
CA LEU A 130 -24.34 21.43 -17.40
C LEU A 130 -25.46 22.46 -17.43
N ASN A 131 -26.28 22.51 -16.39
CA ASN A 131 -27.36 23.49 -16.24
C ASN A 131 -27.45 24.01 -14.79
N GLU A 132 -28.10 25.14 -14.61
CA GLU A 132 -28.25 25.82 -13.30
C GLU A 132 -29.09 24.97 -12.32
N GLU A 133 -29.99 24.13 -12.82
CA GLU A 133 -30.85 23.28 -12.02
C GLU A 133 -30.15 22.01 -11.54
N ASN A 134 -28.90 21.76 -11.95
CA ASN A 134 -28.11 20.56 -11.67
C ASN A 134 -28.79 19.24 -12.06
N THR A 135 -29.73 19.28 -13.02
CA THR A 135 -30.40 18.10 -13.54
C THR A 135 -29.57 17.35 -14.57
N GLN A 136 -28.61 18.04 -15.20
CA GLN A 136 -27.67 17.47 -16.17
C GLN A 136 -26.24 17.65 -15.66
N ASN A 137 -25.52 16.54 -15.62
CA ASN A 137 -24.15 16.53 -15.10
C ASN A 137 -23.24 15.65 -15.98
N ILE A 138 -22.00 16.07 -16.13
CA ILE A 138 -20.91 15.24 -16.66
C ILE A 138 -19.90 15.00 -15.55
N ALA A 139 -19.40 13.77 -15.44
CA ALA A 139 -18.29 13.44 -14.56
C ALA A 139 -17.22 12.65 -15.30
N LEU A 140 -15.97 13.06 -15.11
CA LEU A 140 -14.78 12.33 -15.53
C LEU A 140 -14.13 11.73 -14.30
N ILE A 141 -13.81 10.45 -14.36
CA ILE A 141 -13.01 9.75 -13.36
C ILE A 141 -11.80 9.16 -14.06
N ALA A 142 -10.62 9.46 -13.60
CA ALA A 142 -9.39 8.83 -14.05
C ALA A 142 -8.58 8.36 -12.85
N ASP A 143 -7.96 7.22 -12.99
CA ASP A 143 -7.13 6.56 -11.99
C ASP A 143 -5.91 5.95 -12.66
N TYR A 144 -4.78 6.05 -11.97
CA TYR A 144 -3.56 5.38 -12.37
C TYR A 144 -2.92 4.74 -11.14
N SER A 145 -2.49 3.50 -11.28
CA SER A 145 -1.75 2.80 -10.25
C SER A 145 -0.51 2.13 -10.81
N TYR A 146 0.54 2.19 -10.02
CA TYR A 146 1.78 1.46 -10.19
C TYR A 146 1.98 0.55 -8.98
N GLN A 147 2.33 -0.72 -9.23
CA GLN A 147 2.69 -1.69 -8.21
C GLN A 147 4.03 -2.32 -8.59
N ASP A 148 4.88 -2.47 -7.61
CA ASP A 148 6.20 -3.06 -7.72
C ASP A 148 6.37 -4.09 -6.60
N MET A 149 6.81 -5.29 -6.97
CA MET A 149 7.08 -6.38 -6.04
C MET A 149 8.48 -6.90 -6.27
N ASP A 150 9.27 -6.93 -5.21
CA ASP A 150 10.56 -7.62 -5.14
C ASP A 150 10.47 -8.66 -4.01
N SER A 151 10.57 -9.92 -4.37
CA SER A 151 10.38 -11.02 -3.41
C SER A 151 11.44 -12.09 -3.60
N TYR A 152 11.93 -12.57 -2.46
CA TYR A 152 12.85 -13.70 -2.39
C TYR A 152 12.20 -14.86 -1.62
N PHE A 153 12.42 -16.07 -2.13
CA PHE A 153 12.08 -17.32 -1.45
C PHE A 153 13.31 -18.23 -1.48
N GLY A 154 14.04 -18.25 -0.37
CA GLY A 154 15.41 -18.76 -0.36
C GLY A 154 16.27 -17.97 -1.34
N ALA A 155 16.93 -18.65 -2.29
CA ALA A 155 17.74 -18.03 -3.34
C ALA A 155 16.95 -17.54 -4.56
N THR A 156 15.65 -17.80 -4.63
CA THR A 156 14.85 -17.48 -5.82
C THR A 156 14.21 -16.10 -5.70
N GLN A 157 14.53 -15.23 -6.62
CA GLN A 157 13.96 -13.88 -6.71
C GLN A 157 12.80 -13.84 -7.70
N TYR A 158 11.74 -13.13 -7.32
CA TYR A 158 10.61 -12.79 -8.16
C TYR A 158 10.46 -11.28 -8.23
N LEU A 159 10.58 -10.74 -9.44
CA LEU A 159 10.36 -9.32 -9.71
C LEU A 159 9.09 -9.16 -10.54
N ALA A 160 8.21 -8.30 -10.11
CA ALA A 160 7.00 -7.96 -10.84
C ALA A 160 6.71 -6.47 -10.76
N GLY A 161 6.37 -5.88 -11.90
CA GLY A 161 5.91 -4.50 -12.01
C GLY A 161 4.59 -4.46 -12.78
N GLN A 162 3.61 -3.74 -12.27
CA GLN A 162 2.31 -3.59 -12.90
C GLN A 162 1.94 -2.11 -12.97
N HIS A 163 1.48 -1.70 -14.14
CA HIS A 163 0.85 -0.40 -14.37
C HIS A 163 -0.61 -0.62 -14.74
N SER A 164 -1.49 0.14 -14.11
CA SER A 164 -2.92 0.12 -14.43
C SER A 164 -3.40 1.55 -14.62
N ALA A 165 -4.20 1.77 -15.66
CA ALA A 165 -4.86 3.03 -15.92
C ALA A 165 -6.33 2.80 -16.20
N PHE A 166 -7.17 3.63 -15.64
CA PHE A 166 -8.62 3.59 -15.80
C PHE A 166 -9.13 5.00 -16.10
N ALA A 167 -10.08 5.09 -17.02
CA ALA A 167 -10.80 6.35 -17.27
C ALA A 167 -12.27 6.03 -17.54
N ASN A 168 -13.16 6.83 -16.98
CA ASN A 168 -14.60 6.72 -17.16
C ASN A 168 -15.22 8.11 -17.31
N LEU A 169 -16.08 8.25 -18.31
CA LEU A 169 -16.90 9.42 -18.54
C LEU A 169 -18.36 9.08 -18.28
N LEU A 170 -18.98 9.80 -17.38
CA LEU A 170 -20.36 9.63 -16.96
C LEU A 170 -21.17 10.84 -17.38
N TYR A 171 -22.36 10.61 -17.97
CA TYR A 171 -23.38 11.62 -18.16
C TYR A 171 -24.63 11.22 -17.38
N GLN A 172 -25.14 12.14 -16.61
CA GLN A 172 -26.37 12.00 -15.85
C GLN A 172 -27.38 13.03 -16.32
N ASN A 173 -28.61 12.59 -16.56
CA ASN A 173 -29.76 13.45 -16.80
C ASN A 173 -30.91 13.00 -15.89
N VAL A 174 -31.41 13.89 -15.06
CA VAL A 174 -32.56 13.65 -14.18
C VAL A 174 -33.81 14.03 -14.96
N ILE A 175 -34.58 13.05 -15.38
CA ILE A 175 -35.88 13.22 -16.03
C ILE A 175 -36.90 13.35 -14.91
N ASN A 176 -37.46 14.54 -14.73
CA ASN A 176 -38.53 14.75 -13.78
C ASN A 176 -39.82 14.19 -14.41
N ASP A 177 -40.30 13.07 -13.91
CA ASP A 177 -41.67 12.62 -14.18
C ASP A 177 -42.62 13.49 -13.35
N SER A 178 -43.02 14.61 -13.93
CA SER A 178 -44.17 15.36 -13.40
C SER A 178 -45.44 14.61 -13.78
N HIS A 179 -45.95 13.82 -12.86
CA HIS A 179 -47.33 13.34 -12.83
C HIS A 179 -48.13 14.13 -11.78
#